data_1299ac25eea0b460792043ef7faea20d
#
_entry.id   1299ac25eea0b460792043ef7faea20d
#
_cell.length_a   1.000
_cell.length_b   1.000
_cell.length_c   1.000
_cell.angle_alpha   90.00
_cell.angle_beta   90.00
_cell.angle_gamma   90.00
#
_symmetry.space_group_name_H-M   'P 1'
#
loop_
_entity.id
_entity.type
_entity.pdbx_description
1 polymer ?
#
loop_
_entity_poly.entity_id
_entity_poly.type
_entity_poly.pdbx_seq_one_letter_code
_entity_poly.pdbx_strand_id
1 'polypeptide(L)'
;HNGFFALFIIRILMGIGEGVTFPAWHSLYARWIPFNERTRAIAFTNSGISIGTIIGYIGTQMIIIAMGWEWAFYIFGIVGLVWFIFWYRNVTSYPNDHQRITAEELAYIQKNAPASEPAKKIPLRQLFVNKPFLAIVAATFANNWSLFVFLSFLPKFIDNELGIELESSTFVILIIIPSIISVIALNAGGYLADSLIKG
;
A
#
# COMPACT_ATOMS: atom_id res chain seq x y z
N HIS A 1 12.98 29.27 -8.81
CA HIS A 1 11.87 29.27 -7.82
C HIS A 1 10.60 28.58 -8.34
N ASN A 2 10.29 28.65 -9.64
CA ASN A 2 9.04 28.07 -10.19
C ASN A 2 9.00 26.55 -10.14
N GLY A 3 10.13 25.87 -10.27
CA GLY A 3 10.19 24.40 -10.19
C GLY A 3 9.84 23.83 -8.80
N PHE A 4 10.22 24.54 -7.74
CA PHE A 4 9.90 24.12 -6.37
C PHE A 4 8.38 24.12 -6.12
N PHE A 5 7.67 25.16 -6.51
CA PHE A 5 6.23 25.25 -6.35
C PHE A 5 5.49 24.20 -7.18
N ALA A 6 5.96 23.93 -8.39
CA ALA A 6 5.39 22.89 -9.24
C ALA A 6 5.53 21.49 -8.58
N LEU A 7 6.72 21.16 -8.09
CA LEU A 7 6.96 19.90 -7.37
C LEU A 7 6.13 19.80 -6.09
N PHE A 8 6.00 20.88 -5.35
CA PHE A 8 5.19 20.94 -4.13
C PHE A 8 3.70 20.64 -4.42
N ILE A 9 3.13 21.29 -5.45
CA ILE A 9 1.74 21.04 -5.87
C ILE A 9 1.55 19.61 -6.34
N ILE A 10 2.46 19.09 -7.16
CA ILE A 10 2.41 17.71 -7.63
C ILE A 10 2.42 16.73 -6.45
N ARG A 11 3.26 16.94 -5.44
CA ARG A 11 3.31 16.10 -4.22
C ARG A 11 2.01 16.15 -3.42
N ILE A 12 1.36 17.31 -3.31
CA ILE A 12 0.04 17.41 -2.68
C ILE A 12 -0.99 16.60 -3.45
N LEU A 13 -1.05 16.75 -4.78
CA LEU A 13 -1.99 16.02 -5.63
C LEU A 13 -1.77 14.50 -5.55
N MET A 14 -0.52 14.05 -5.53
CA MET A 14 -0.17 12.64 -5.30
C MET A 14 -0.70 12.16 -3.95
N GLY A 15 -0.44 12.89 -2.86
CA GLY A 15 -0.90 12.53 -1.52
C GLY A 15 -2.41 12.43 -1.41
N ILE A 16 -3.16 13.31 -2.08
CA ILE A 16 -4.62 13.22 -2.15
C ILE A 16 -5.05 11.94 -2.88
N GLY A 17 -4.41 11.59 -4.00
CA GLY A 17 -4.67 10.36 -4.73
C GLY A 17 -4.34 9.11 -3.92
N GLU A 18 -3.21 9.08 -3.24
CA GLU A 18 -2.78 7.97 -2.39
C GLU A 18 -3.70 7.76 -1.18
N GLY A 19 -4.24 8.83 -0.60
CA GLY A 19 -5.12 8.78 0.57
C GLY A 19 -6.38 7.94 0.37
N VAL A 20 -6.85 7.76 -0.87
CA VAL A 20 -8.03 6.94 -1.20
C VAL A 20 -7.69 5.45 -1.33
N THR A 21 -6.43 5.09 -1.47
CA THR A 21 -5.99 3.72 -1.80
C THR A 21 -6.37 2.72 -0.70
N PHE A 22 -6.02 2.99 0.55
CA PHE A 22 -6.32 2.08 1.67
C PHE A 22 -7.82 1.88 1.90
N PRO A 23 -8.65 2.94 1.96
CA PRO A 23 -10.11 2.77 2.05
C PRO A 23 -10.70 1.98 0.88
N ALA A 24 -10.21 2.21 -0.35
CA ALA A 24 -10.65 1.47 -1.53
C ALA A 24 -10.32 -0.02 -1.43
N TRP A 25 -9.11 -0.39 -1.01
CA TRP A 25 -8.72 -1.79 -0.79
C TRP A 25 -9.61 -2.48 0.26
N HIS A 26 -9.78 -1.86 1.42
CA HIS A 26 -10.64 -2.44 2.46
C HIS A 26 -12.09 -2.60 1.99
N SER A 27 -12.59 -1.67 1.18
CA SER A 27 -13.92 -1.78 0.57
C SER A 27 -14.01 -2.95 -0.41
N LEU A 28 -12.97 -3.19 -1.22
CA LEU A 28 -12.91 -4.35 -2.12
C LEU A 28 -12.82 -5.66 -1.34
N TYR A 29 -11.96 -5.76 -0.32
CA TYR A 29 -11.86 -6.96 0.51
C TYR A 29 -13.17 -7.30 1.20
N ALA A 30 -13.90 -6.29 1.67
CA ALA A 30 -15.20 -6.52 2.30
C ALA A 30 -16.23 -7.16 1.37
N ARG A 31 -16.09 -7.00 0.06
CA ARG A 31 -17.04 -7.47 -0.96
C ARG A 31 -16.58 -8.72 -1.70
N TRP A 32 -15.26 -8.85 -1.92
CA TRP A 32 -14.69 -9.90 -2.76
C TRP A 32 -14.11 -11.06 -1.97
N ILE A 33 -13.70 -10.82 -0.71
CA ILE A 33 -12.97 -11.83 0.06
C ILE A 33 -13.82 -12.32 1.23
N PRO A 34 -14.07 -13.65 1.32
CA PRO A 34 -14.74 -14.28 2.45
C PRO A 34 -14.07 -13.92 3.78
N PHE A 35 -14.86 -13.82 4.83
CA PHE A 35 -14.38 -13.37 6.15
C PHE A 35 -13.20 -14.19 6.67
N ASN A 36 -13.26 -15.51 6.49
CA ASN A 36 -12.24 -16.49 6.93
C ASN A 36 -10.90 -16.41 6.16
N GLU A 37 -10.86 -15.71 5.01
CA GLU A 37 -9.66 -15.57 4.19
C GLU A 37 -9.13 -14.12 4.15
N ARG A 38 -9.84 -13.20 4.79
CA ARG A 38 -9.57 -11.77 4.71
C ARG A 38 -8.22 -11.38 5.30
N THR A 39 -7.86 -11.96 6.46
CA THR A 39 -6.58 -11.68 7.12
C THR A 39 -5.41 -12.06 6.23
N ARG A 40 -5.51 -13.22 5.59
CA ARG A 40 -4.50 -13.74 4.66
C ARG A 40 -4.36 -12.85 3.41
N ALA A 41 -5.48 -12.43 2.85
CA ALA A 41 -5.50 -11.54 1.69
C ALA A 41 -4.89 -10.17 2.01
N ILE A 42 -5.20 -9.60 3.16
CA ILE A 42 -4.62 -8.34 3.64
C ILE A 42 -3.11 -8.48 3.84
N ALA A 43 -2.65 -9.55 4.48
CA ALA A 43 -1.22 -9.82 4.69
C ALA A 43 -0.47 -9.95 3.37
N PHE A 44 -1.02 -10.70 2.42
CA PHE A 44 -0.45 -10.88 1.08
C PHE A 44 -0.35 -9.56 0.32
N THR A 45 -1.41 -8.74 0.32
CA THR A 45 -1.41 -7.44 -0.35
C THR A 45 -0.43 -6.46 0.29
N ASN A 46 -0.34 -6.44 1.62
CA ASN A 46 0.64 -5.62 2.33
C ASN A 46 2.09 -6.03 2.04
N SER A 47 2.34 -7.32 1.77
CA SER A 47 3.65 -7.77 1.30
C SER A 47 4.06 -7.13 -0.02
N GLY A 48 3.09 -6.75 -0.87
CA GLY A 48 3.32 -6.01 -2.09
C GLY A 48 4.00 -4.66 -1.87
N ILE A 49 3.77 -4.00 -0.72
CA ILE A 49 4.43 -2.74 -0.37
C ILE A 49 5.93 -2.96 -0.22
N SER A 50 6.34 -3.98 0.55
CA SER A 50 7.75 -4.30 0.77
C SER A 50 8.44 -4.77 -0.52
N ILE A 51 7.76 -5.60 -1.31
CA ILE A 51 8.27 -6.06 -2.62
C ILE A 51 8.42 -4.87 -3.57
N GLY A 52 7.41 -3.99 -3.62
CA GLY A 52 7.44 -2.76 -4.41
C GLY A 52 8.58 -1.82 -3.99
N THR A 53 8.86 -1.74 -2.70
CA THR A 53 9.99 -0.97 -2.16
C THR A 53 11.32 -1.52 -2.66
N ILE A 54 11.53 -2.84 -2.61
CA ILE A 54 12.76 -3.48 -3.11
C ILE A 54 12.94 -3.22 -4.60
N ILE A 55 11.90 -3.48 -5.39
CA ILE A 55 11.92 -3.27 -6.85
C ILE A 55 12.14 -1.79 -7.17
N GLY A 56 11.49 -0.90 -6.42
CA GLY A 56 11.62 0.55 -6.58
C GLY A 56 13.04 1.03 -6.34
N TYR A 57 13.67 0.61 -5.25
CA TYR A 57 15.06 1.01 -4.96
C TYR A 57 16.05 0.47 -6.00
N ILE A 58 16.02 -0.83 -6.28
CA ILE A 58 16.92 -1.44 -7.25
C ILE A 58 16.68 -0.86 -8.65
N GLY A 59 15.42 -0.80 -9.07
CA GLY A 59 15.06 -0.30 -10.39
C GLY A 59 15.42 1.16 -10.59
N THR A 60 15.16 2.01 -9.57
CA THR A 60 15.54 3.42 -9.61
C THR A 60 17.04 3.58 -9.75
N GLN A 61 17.83 2.83 -8.96
CA GLN A 61 19.29 2.88 -9.03
C GLN A 61 19.82 2.50 -10.42
N MET A 62 19.31 1.40 -10.97
CA MET A 62 19.70 0.95 -12.32
C MET A 62 19.36 1.98 -13.40
N ILE A 63 18.19 2.59 -13.32
CA ILE A 63 17.74 3.61 -14.27
C ILE A 63 18.62 4.86 -14.15
N ILE A 64 18.92 5.32 -12.93
CA ILE A 64 19.75 6.52 -12.72
C ILE A 64 21.15 6.33 -13.32
N ILE A 65 21.77 5.18 -13.08
CA ILE A 65 23.11 4.87 -13.62
C ILE A 65 23.09 4.80 -15.15
N ALA A 66 22.04 4.23 -15.75
CA ALA A 66 21.99 4.00 -17.18
C ALA A 66 21.53 5.22 -18.00
N MET A 67 20.58 6.01 -17.46
CA MET A 67 19.82 6.99 -18.25
C MET A 67 19.65 8.36 -17.57
N GLY A 68 19.94 8.46 -16.27
CA GLY A 68 19.72 9.67 -15.47
C GLY A 68 18.44 9.61 -14.61
N TRP A 69 18.36 10.50 -13.63
CA TRP A 69 17.30 10.48 -12.60
C TRP A 69 15.90 10.82 -13.16
N GLU A 70 15.80 11.61 -14.22
CA GLU A 70 14.54 11.98 -14.86
C GLU A 70 13.79 10.77 -15.42
N TRP A 71 14.54 9.81 -15.96
CA TRP A 71 13.98 8.60 -16.55
C TRP A 71 13.28 7.69 -15.54
N ALA A 72 13.68 7.74 -14.28
CA ALA A 72 12.97 7.00 -13.23
C ALA A 72 11.50 7.44 -13.13
N PHE A 73 11.22 8.73 -13.21
CA PHE A 73 9.84 9.25 -13.18
C PHE A 73 9.05 8.83 -14.41
N TYR A 74 9.66 8.89 -15.60
CA TYR A 74 8.97 8.50 -16.83
C TYR A 74 8.66 7.00 -16.85
N ILE A 75 9.62 6.16 -16.52
CA ILE A 75 9.46 4.70 -16.56
C ILE A 75 8.42 4.25 -15.52
N PHE A 76 8.55 4.66 -14.26
CA PHE A 76 7.57 4.28 -13.24
C PHE A 76 6.20 4.91 -13.49
N GLY A 77 6.14 6.10 -14.06
CA GLY A 77 4.88 6.72 -14.49
C GLY A 77 4.17 5.91 -15.57
N ILE A 78 4.91 5.43 -16.58
CA ILE A 78 4.35 4.55 -17.64
C ILE A 78 3.88 3.21 -17.04
N VAL A 79 4.68 2.59 -16.17
CA VAL A 79 4.28 1.35 -15.47
C VAL A 79 2.99 1.57 -14.67
N GLY A 80 2.86 2.70 -13.98
CA GLY A 80 1.63 3.07 -13.27
C GLY A 80 0.43 3.22 -14.21
N LEU A 81 0.60 3.86 -15.37
CA LEU A 81 -0.47 3.99 -16.38
C LEU A 81 -0.89 2.64 -16.97
N VAL A 82 0.06 1.77 -17.29
CA VAL A 82 -0.23 0.41 -17.76
C VAL A 82 -0.99 -0.37 -16.71
N TRP A 83 -0.55 -0.30 -15.44
CA TRP A 83 -1.26 -0.90 -14.32
C TRP A 83 -2.68 -0.36 -14.15
N PHE A 84 -2.85 0.96 -14.25
CA PHE A 84 -4.17 1.59 -14.17
C PHE A 84 -5.13 1.08 -15.25
N ILE A 85 -4.67 0.96 -16.50
CA ILE A 85 -5.47 0.43 -17.61
C ILE A 85 -5.86 -1.02 -17.35
N PHE A 86 -4.91 -1.83 -16.87
CA PHE A 86 -5.17 -3.23 -16.51
C PHE A 86 -6.19 -3.33 -15.38
N TRP A 87 -6.03 -2.56 -14.31
CA TRP A 87 -6.94 -2.50 -13.19
C TRP A 87 -8.35 -2.09 -13.62
N TYR A 88 -8.46 -1.00 -14.35
CA TYR A 88 -9.74 -0.46 -14.80
C TYR A 88 -10.55 -1.45 -15.66
N ARG A 89 -9.86 -2.28 -16.45
CA ARG A 89 -10.48 -3.30 -17.30
C ARG A 89 -10.87 -4.58 -16.57
N ASN A 90 -10.20 -4.92 -15.51
CA ASN A 90 -10.33 -6.23 -14.87
C ASN A 90 -10.99 -6.20 -13.48
N VAL A 91 -11.06 -5.04 -12.83
CA VAL A 91 -11.58 -4.96 -11.45
C VAL A 91 -12.93 -4.27 -11.44
N THR A 92 -13.92 -4.92 -10.83
CA THR A 92 -15.25 -4.36 -10.59
C THR A 92 -15.49 -4.16 -9.10
N SER A 93 -16.37 -3.21 -8.76
CA SER A 93 -16.68 -2.89 -7.35
C SER A 93 -17.44 -4.01 -6.65
N TYR A 94 -18.22 -4.78 -7.39
CA TYR A 94 -19.01 -5.89 -6.86
C TYR A 94 -18.74 -7.17 -7.63
N PRO A 95 -18.70 -8.35 -6.98
CA PRO A 95 -18.54 -9.64 -7.65
C PRO A 95 -19.60 -9.91 -8.69
N ASN A 96 -20.85 -9.50 -8.43
CA ASN A 96 -21.98 -9.70 -9.35
C ASN A 96 -21.80 -8.99 -10.70
N ASP A 97 -21.05 -7.90 -10.73
CA ASP A 97 -20.83 -7.10 -11.94
C ASP A 97 -19.67 -7.62 -12.79
N HIS A 98 -18.93 -8.63 -12.28
CA HIS A 98 -17.75 -9.14 -12.93
C HIS A 98 -18.11 -10.21 -13.98
N GLN A 99 -17.79 -9.94 -15.24
CA GLN A 99 -18.20 -10.78 -16.38
C GLN A 99 -17.59 -12.19 -16.42
N ARG A 100 -16.48 -12.42 -15.70
CA ARG A 100 -15.70 -13.66 -15.76
C ARG A 100 -15.81 -14.51 -14.50
N ILE A 101 -16.61 -14.09 -13.51
CA ILE A 101 -16.78 -14.84 -12.27
C ILE A 101 -17.63 -16.09 -12.55
N THR A 102 -17.26 -17.23 -11.99
CA THR A 102 -18.06 -18.44 -12.08
C THR A 102 -19.24 -18.40 -11.10
N ALA A 103 -20.32 -19.09 -11.42
CA ALA A 103 -21.48 -19.17 -10.54
C ALA A 103 -21.12 -19.81 -9.18
N GLU A 104 -20.18 -20.77 -9.16
CA GLU A 104 -19.70 -21.42 -7.95
C GLU A 104 -18.90 -20.45 -7.08
N GLU A 105 -17.99 -19.68 -7.66
CA GLU A 105 -17.19 -18.68 -6.96
C GLU A 105 -18.07 -17.57 -6.38
N LEU A 106 -19.03 -17.09 -7.16
CA LEU A 106 -20.01 -16.10 -6.71
C LEU A 106 -20.82 -16.61 -5.51
N ALA A 107 -21.33 -17.85 -5.59
CA ALA A 107 -22.07 -18.49 -4.51
C ALA A 107 -21.18 -18.68 -3.25
N TYR A 108 -19.89 -19.03 -3.43
CA TYR A 108 -18.95 -19.18 -2.34
C TYR A 108 -18.70 -17.84 -1.62
N ILE A 109 -18.46 -16.75 -2.38
CA ILE A 109 -18.28 -15.41 -1.83
C ILE A 109 -19.52 -14.96 -1.07
N GLN A 110 -20.72 -15.13 -1.66
CA GLN A 110 -21.98 -14.71 -1.04
C GLN A 110 -22.30 -15.50 0.24
N LYS A 111 -22.04 -16.79 0.25
CA LYS A 111 -22.27 -17.67 1.42
C LYS A 111 -21.38 -17.29 2.61
N ASN A 112 -20.15 -16.86 2.33
CA ASN A 112 -19.15 -16.54 3.35
C ASN A 112 -18.94 -15.04 3.52
N ALA A 113 -19.71 -14.20 2.81
CA ALA A 113 -19.74 -12.78 3.04
C ALA A 113 -20.43 -12.50 4.39
N PRO A 114 -19.94 -11.57 5.22
CA PRO A 114 -20.69 -11.11 6.36
C PRO A 114 -22.02 -10.54 5.85
N ALA A 115 -23.11 -10.82 6.58
CA ALA A 115 -24.41 -10.22 6.27
C ALA A 115 -24.18 -8.71 6.13
N SER A 116 -24.34 -8.18 4.93
CA SER A 116 -24.15 -6.76 4.67
C SER A 116 -25.31 -6.00 5.32
N GLU A 117 -25.13 -5.59 6.56
CA GLU A 117 -26.01 -4.56 7.11
C GLU A 117 -25.89 -3.33 6.19
N PRO A 118 -27.01 -2.75 5.78
CA PRO A 118 -26.99 -1.54 4.97
C PRO A 118 -26.12 -0.50 5.70
N ALA A 119 -25.09 0.00 5.01
CA ALA A 119 -24.14 0.94 5.57
C ALA A 119 -24.91 2.13 6.15
N LYS A 120 -24.98 2.22 7.48
CA LYS A 120 -25.55 3.38 8.15
C LYS A 120 -24.76 4.61 7.71
N LYS A 121 -25.41 5.54 7.03
CA LYS A 121 -24.81 6.82 6.69
C LYS A 121 -24.54 7.59 7.97
N ILE A 122 -23.33 7.50 8.47
CA ILE A 122 -22.91 8.28 9.65
C ILE A 122 -22.58 9.69 9.15
N PRO A 123 -23.24 10.72 9.67
CA PRO A 123 -22.92 12.09 9.28
C PRO A 123 -21.48 12.42 9.69
N LEU A 124 -20.69 12.95 8.76
CA LEU A 124 -19.26 13.25 8.96
C LEU A 124 -19.00 14.07 10.23
N ARG A 125 -19.91 14.99 10.59
CA ARG A 125 -19.79 15.79 11.81
C ARG A 125 -19.70 14.93 13.08
N GLN A 126 -20.37 13.78 13.14
CA GLN A 126 -20.32 12.88 14.30
C GLN A 126 -18.96 12.18 14.42
N LEU A 127 -18.27 11.95 13.32
CA LEU A 127 -16.91 11.36 13.33
C LEU A 127 -15.92 12.32 13.98
N PHE A 128 -15.98 13.61 13.67
CA PHE A 128 -15.06 14.62 14.23
C PHE A 128 -15.28 14.91 15.72
N VAL A 129 -16.37 14.45 16.32
CA VAL A 129 -16.64 14.57 17.77
C VAL A 129 -16.39 13.25 18.49
N ASN A 130 -16.23 12.14 17.76
CA ASN A 130 -16.03 10.82 18.33
C ASN A 130 -14.57 10.64 18.80
N LYS A 131 -14.36 10.62 20.13
CA LYS A 131 -13.02 10.50 20.74
C LYS A 131 -12.24 9.25 20.28
N PRO A 132 -12.82 8.02 20.26
CA PRO A 132 -12.17 6.84 19.72
C PRO A 132 -11.71 7.01 18.26
N PHE A 133 -12.54 7.62 17.42
CA PHE A 133 -12.18 7.89 16.02
C PHE A 133 -11.00 8.87 15.93
N LEU A 134 -11.03 9.95 16.69
CA LEU A 134 -9.92 10.92 16.73
C LEU A 134 -8.63 10.30 17.25
N ALA A 135 -8.70 9.40 18.22
CA ALA A 135 -7.53 8.68 18.71
C ALA A 135 -6.90 7.80 17.61
N ILE A 136 -7.73 7.09 16.82
CA ILE A 136 -7.27 6.30 15.68
C ILE A 136 -6.60 7.20 14.63
N VAL A 137 -7.24 8.33 14.31
CA VAL A 137 -6.68 9.31 13.34
C VAL A 137 -5.32 9.82 13.82
N ALA A 138 -5.21 10.22 15.08
CA ALA A 138 -3.96 10.70 15.66
C ALA A 138 -2.86 9.62 15.66
N ALA A 139 -3.20 8.39 16.05
CA ALA A 139 -2.26 7.27 16.04
C ALA A 139 -1.78 6.94 14.63
N THR A 140 -2.69 6.90 13.65
CA THR A 140 -2.37 6.66 12.25
C THR A 140 -1.50 7.77 11.67
N PHE A 141 -1.81 9.03 11.99
CA PHE A 141 -1.00 10.17 11.60
C PHE A 141 0.42 10.07 12.16
N ALA A 142 0.56 9.83 13.45
CA ALA A 142 1.87 9.72 14.11
C ALA A 142 2.71 8.56 13.52
N ASN A 143 2.08 7.41 13.28
CA ASN A 143 2.74 6.26 12.66
C ASN A 143 3.22 6.56 11.24
N ASN A 144 2.36 7.12 10.40
CA ASN A 144 2.72 7.46 9.02
C ASN A 144 3.76 8.59 8.98
N TRP A 145 3.64 9.61 9.84
CA TRP A 145 4.63 10.67 9.95
C TRP A 145 6.01 10.09 10.25
N SER A 146 6.10 9.24 11.27
CA SER A 146 7.38 8.59 11.64
C SER A 146 7.95 7.75 10.50
N LEU A 147 7.09 6.97 9.82
CA LEU A 147 7.50 6.14 8.68
C LEU A 147 8.05 6.99 7.52
N PHE A 148 7.32 8.04 7.11
CA PHE A 148 7.76 8.88 6.00
C PHE A 148 9.00 9.71 6.33
N VAL A 149 9.13 10.20 7.56
CA VAL A 149 10.36 10.88 8.02
C VAL A 149 11.53 9.91 7.97
N PHE A 150 11.36 8.70 8.50
CA PHE A 150 12.40 7.67 8.47
C PHE A 150 12.82 7.32 7.04
N LEU A 151 11.87 7.00 6.17
CA LEU A 151 12.16 6.66 4.77
C LEU A 151 12.85 7.80 4.00
N SER A 152 12.49 9.05 4.29
CA SER A 152 13.05 10.22 3.60
C SER A 152 14.46 10.57 4.07
N PHE A 153 14.73 10.41 5.37
CA PHE A 153 16.02 10.83 5.96
C PHE A 153 17.00 9.68 6.15
N LEU A 154 16.55 8.42 6.20
CA LEU A 154 17.43 7.27 6.37
C LEU A 154 18.54 7.19 5.33
N PRO A 155 18.28 7.34 4.01
CA PRO A 155 19.34 7.32 3.02
C PRO A 155 20.41 8.39 3.28
N LYS A 156 19.98 9.60 3.58
CA LYS A 156 20.87 10.72 3.87
C LYS A 156 21.66 10.52 5.16
N PHE A 157 21.07 9.90 6.18
CA PHE A 157 21.74 9.56 7.42
C PHE A 157 22.83 8.50 7.19
N ILE A 158 22.53 7.47 6.41
CA ILE A 158 23.51 6.41 6.08
C ILE A 158 24.70 6.99 5.33
N ASP A 159 24.47 7.87 4.37
CA ASP A 159 25.52 8.52 3.58
C ASP A 159 26.37 9.46 4.44
N ASN A 160 25.74 10.40 5.15
CA ASN A 160 26.45 11.45 5.88
C ASN A 160 27.11 10.98 7.18
N GLU A 161 26.44 10.11 7.94
CA GLU A 161 26.89 9.73 9.29
C GLU A 161 27.64 8.41 9.31
N LEU A 162 27.30 7.47 8.43
CA LEU A 162 27.97 6.17 8.35
C LEU A 162 29.02 6.13 7.24
N GLY A 163 29.09 7.14 6.37
CA GLY A 163 30.04 7.20 5.27
C GLY A 163 29.83 6.11 4.23
N ILE A 164 28.61 5.57 4.14
CA ILE A 164 28.24 4.51 3.19
C ILE A 164 27.61 5.17 1.97
N GLU A 165 28.32 5.18 0.86
CA GLU A 165 27.82 5.76 -0.39
C GLU A 165 26.50 5.13 -0.81
N LEU A 166 25.54 5.97 -1.25
CA LEU A 166 24.22 5.56 -1.71
C LEU A 166 24.25 4.56 -2.87
N GLU A 167 25.34 4.57 -3.65
CA GLU A 167 25.58 3.66 -4.77
C GLU A 167 26.22 2.33 -4.35
N SER A 168 26.60 2.18 -3.07
CA SER A 168 27.25 0.97 -2.59
C SER A 168 26.29 -0.21 -2.46
N SER A 169 26.82 -1.42 -2.70
CA SER A 169 26.08 -2.67 -2.45
C SER A 169 25.63 -2.80 -0.98
N THR A 170 26.40 -2.24 -0.05
CA THR A 170 26.10 -2.21 1.38
C THR A 170 24.82 -1.42 1.65
N PHE A 171 24.65 -0.26 1.00
CA PHE A 171 23.43 0.55 1.13
C PHE A 171 22.19 -0.23 0.65
N VAL A 172 22.29 -0.88 -0.50
CA VAL A 172 21.21 -1.71 -1.06
C VAL A 172 20.83 -2.84 -0.09
N ILE A 173 21.82 -3.53 0.49
CA ILE A 173 21.60 -4.59 1.47
C ILE A 173 20.88 -4.07 2.72
N LEU A 174 21.26 -2.91 3.24
CA LEU A 174 20.64 -2.30 4.43
C LEU A 174 19.15 -1.97 4.21
N ILE A 175 18.73 -1.71 2.99
CA ILE A 175 17.31 -1.47 2.66
C ILE A 175 16.57 -2.78 2.35
N ILE A 176 17.21 -3.72 1.67
CA ILE A 176 16.57 -4.97 1.26
C ILE A 176 16.31 -5.89 2.44
N ILE A 177 17.26 -6.05 3.37
CA ILE A 177 17.12 -6.99 4.50
C ILE A 177 15.88 -6.68 5.35
N PRO A 178 15.64 -5.44 5.85
CA PRO A 178 14.44 -5.13 6.60
C PRO A 178 13.15 -5.37 5.80
N SER A 179 13.16 -5.10 4.50
CA SER A 179 12.01 -5.32 3.62
C SER A 179 11.68 -6.81 3.47
N ILE A 180 12.68 -7.68 3.31
CA ILE A 180 12.50 -9.13 3.27
C ILE A 180 11.95 -9.64 4.61
N ILE A 181 12.54 -9.20 5.72
CA ILE A 181 12.08 -9.57 7.06
C ILE A 181 10.61 -9.15 7.26
N SER A 182 10.24 -7.96 6.81
CA SER A 182 8.85 -7.47 6.87
C SER A 182 7.89 -8.37 6.07
N VAL A 183 8.25 -8.79 4.87
CA VAL A 183 7.42 -9.74 4.08
C VAL A 183 7.22 -11.05 4.83
N ILE A 184 8.28 -11.62 5.38
CA ILE A 184 8.21 -12.87 6.13
C ILE A 184 7.36 -12.70 7.38
N ALA A 185 7.59 -11.64 8.16
CA ALA A 185 6.87 -11.37 9.41
C ALA A 185 5.37 -11.12 9.18
N LEU A 186 5.01 -10.34 8.15
CA LEU A 186 3.61 -10.07 7.78
C LEU A 186 2.86 -11.37 7.43
N ASN A 187 3.46 -12.21 6.60
CA ASN A 187 2.83 -13.47 6.20
C ASN A 187 2.77 -14.47 7.35
N ALA A 188 3.85 -14.64 8.11
CA ALA A 188 3.87 -15.50 9.30
C ALA A 188 2.85 -15.04 10.35
N GLY A 189 2.76 -13.72 10.60
CA GLY A 189 1.77 -13.13 11.50
C GLY A 189 0.34 -13.39 11.05
N GLY A 190 0.06 -13.27 9.75
CA GLY A 190 -1.24 -13.59 9.16
C GLY A 190 -1.64 -15.06 9.39
N TYR A 191 -0.72 -16.01 9.15
CA TYR A 191 -0.96 -17.43 9.38
C TYR A 191 -1.16 -17.75 10.87
N LEU A 192 -0.35 -17.15 11.76
CA LEU A 192 -0.48 -17.32 13.20
C LEU A 192 -1.83 -16.79 13.72
N ALA A 193 -2.23 -15.60 13.29
CA ALA A 193 -3.52 -15.02 13.66
C ALA A 193 -4.69 -15.91 13.23
N ASP A 194 -4.67 -16.40 11.98
CA ASP A 194 -5.71 -17.30 11.49
C ASP A 194 -5.75 -18.64 12.25
N SER A 195 -4.61 -19.16 12.70
CA SER A 195 -4.54 -20.40 13.47
C SER A 195 -5.08 -20.23 14.88
N LEU A 196 -4.83 -19.08 15.51
CA LEU A 196 -5.31 -18.76 16.85
C LEU A 196 -6.83 -18.47 16.89
N ILE A 197 -7.39 -17.95 15.80
CA ILE A 197 -8.84 -17.68 15.71
C ILE A 197 -9.64 -18.98 15.46
N LYS A 198 -9.02 -19.99 14.84
CA LYS A 198 -9.67 -21.28 14.53
C LYS A 198 -9.62 -22.29 15.67
N GLY A 199 -8.80 -22.08 16.69
CA GLY A 199 -8.72 -22.88 17.91
C GLY A 199 -9.61 -22.35 18.99
#